data_45b3ec906e12c78b3a644cdf091d45e7
#
_entry.id   45b3ec906e12c78b3a644cdf091d45e7
#
_cell.length_a   1.000
_cell.length_b   1.000
_cell.length_c   1.000
_cell.angle_alpha   90.00
_cell.angle_beta   90.00
_cell.angle_gamma   90.00
#
_symmetry.space_group_name_H-M   'P 1'
#
loop_
_entity.id
_entity.type
_entity.pdbx_description
1 polymer ?
#
loop_
_entity_poly.entity_id
_entity_poly.type
_entity_poly.pdbx_seq_one_letter_code
_entity_poly.pdbx_strand_id
1 'polypeptide(L)'
;MIAALAAVMSLTCTTDHTRRGYLRTIAAGLGEPPRPVIVIPGFGVTRLLDPVRNRYVWGTPHTTVQRHYEDDLDLPVDAAGNVGHDRLIPRGYVGSRGPVNIGWQLTEGLRKFGRYTPERDVFGFQYDWRLSARENAAKLDELVERVRRERHSDRVDLVTHSAGSVVAMTYLKLGNGAAKVDHLVLIAPTQLGVVDAFRLIIRPERFLRRVFTTEMVMTWPSVPELLPEDGRFLVDENGRAVDLDLWQPESWRRIRPLDSTLERAFARSLADGHALRDELRRRPIPSGVSVTVIAGDCVATAHRVLIRRDGSFVFYPKELLAEERRLEPLLFEAGDGTVPLSSAASGGEAMLFCDGHQGIASDPNVQHALIRILRQHPRR
;
A
#
# COMPACT_ATOMS: atom_id res chain seq x y z
N MET A 1 -33.77 -16.08 -7.53
CA MET A 1 -32.50 -15.55 -6.99
C MET A 1 -31.26 -16.05 -7.74
N ILE A 2 -31.11 -17.32 -8.06
CA ILE A 2 -29.94 -17.88 -8.76
C ILE A 2 -29.80 -17.38 -10.20
N ALA A 3 -30.92 -17.20 -10.94
CA ALA A 3 -30.90 -16.70 -12.32
C ALA A 3 -30.50 -15.20 -12.42
N ALA A 4 -30.80 -14.38 -11.42
CA ALA A 4 -30.42 -12.97 -11.41
C ALA A 4 -28.91 -12.78 -11.11
N LEU A 5 -28.32 -13.63 -10.25
CA LEU A 5 -26.88 -13.64 -10.02
C LEU A 5 -26.07 -14.06 -11.26
N ALA A 6 -26.56 -15.07 -12.00
CA ALA A 6 -25.93 -15.52 -13.23
C ALA A 6 -25.97 -14.46 -14.34
N ALA A 7 -27.07 -13.68 -14.43
CA ALA A 7 -27.21 -12.59 -15.40
C ALA A 7 -26.28 -11.41 -15.09
N VAL A 8 -26.11 -11.05 -13.81
CA VAL A 8 -25.18 -9.99 -13.39
C VAL A 8 -23.73 -10.43 -13.62
N MET A 9 -23.36 -11.67 -13.30
CA MET A 9 -22.04 -12.21 -13.59
C MET A 9 -21.73 -12.29 -15.09
N SER A 10 -22.72 -12.61 -15.94
CA SER A 10 -22.50 -12.67 -17.40
C SER A 10 -22.37 -11.29 -18.04
N LEU A 11 -23.08 -10.27 -17.54
CA LEU A 11 -22.97 -8.89 -18.02
C LEU A 11 -21.63 -8.24 -17.63
N THR A 12 -21.15 -8.46 -16.42
CA THR A 12 -19.81 -7.97 -16.00
C THR A 12 -18.69 -8.66 -16.77
N CYS A 13 -18.81 -9.95 -17.04
CA CYS A 13 -17.83 -10.71 -17.78
C CYS A 13 -17.75 -10.29 -19.27
N THR A 14 -18.89 -10.00 -19.91
CA THR A 14 -18.95 -9.53 -21.31
C THR A 14 -18.40 -8.11 -21.48
N THR A 15 -18.71 -7.20 -20.56
CA THR A 15 -18.16 -5.82 -20.61
C THR A 15 -16.64 -5.81 -20.38
N ASP A 16 -16.13 -6.63 -19.49
CA ASP A 16 -14.69 -6.76 -19.22
C ASP A 16 -13.94 -7.34 -20.44
N HIS A 17 -14.52 -8.35 -21.10
CA HIS A 17 -13.95 -8.94 -22.32
C HIS A 17 -13.87 -7.94 -23.48
N THR A 18 -14.91 -7.14 -23.67
CA THR A 18 -14.97 -6.09 -24.71
C THR A 18 -13.96 -4.99 -24.43
N ARG A 19 -13.85 -4.54 -23.18
CA ARG A 19 -12.86 -3.53 -22.76
C ARG A 19 -11.42 -4.03 -22.94
N ARG A 20 -11.12 -5.26 -22.58
CA ARG A 20 -9.79 -5.87 -22.79
C ARG A 20 -9.47 -6.04 -24.28
N GLY A 21 -10.46 -6.35 -25.11
CA GLY A 21 -10.35 -6.35 -26.56
C GLY A 21 -9.95 -4.99 -27.10
N TYR A 22 -10.64 -3.94 -26.67
CA TYR A 22 -10.35 -2.54 -27.02
C TYR A 22 -8.92 -2.13 -26.61
N LEU A 23 -8.50 -2.45 -25.40
CA LEU A 23 -7.12 -2.18 -24.93
C LEU A 23 -6.05 -2.86 -25.79
N ARG A 24 -6.31 -4.09 -26.26
CA ARG A 24 -5.40 -4.79 -27.18
C ARG A 24 -5.30 -4.10 -28.54
N THR A 25 -6.43 -3.58 -29.05
CA THR A 25 -6.47 -2.82 -30.30
C THR A 25 -5.66 -1.52 -30.18
N ILE A 26 -5.81 -0.79 -29.07
CA ILE A 26 -4.97 0.40 -28.80
C ILE A 26 -3.49 0.00 -28.72
N ALA A 27 -3.17 -1.07 -28.01
CA ALA A 27 -1.79 -1.53 -27.87
C ALA A 27 -1.11 -1.82 -29.19
N ALA A 28 -1.84 -2.30 -30.19
CA ALA A 28 -1.30 -2.59 -31.52
C ALA A 28 -0.77 -1.32 -32.24
N GLY A 29 -1.33 -0.14 -31.96
CA GLY A 29 -0.91 1.14 -32.53
C GLY A 29 0.17 1.88 -31.75
N LEU A 30 0.58 1.38 -30.56
CA LEU A 30 1.58 2.05 -29.74
C LEU A 30 3.01 1.80 -30.26
N GLY A 31 3.84 2.84 -30.28
CA GLY A 31 5.28 2.75 -30.50
C GLY A 31 6.05 2.18 -29.29
N GLU A 32 7.38 2.32 -29.30
CA GLU A 32 8.23 1.98 -28.14
C GLU A 32 7.85 2.85 -26.91
N PRO A 33 7.98 2.31 -25.69
CA PRO A 33 7.78 3.08 -24.46
C PRO A 33 8.74 4.29 -24.41
N PRO A 34 8.24 5.47 -23.98
CA PRO A 34 9.08 6.67 -23.93
C PRO A 34 10.16 6.59 -22.85
N ARG A 35 9.87 5.93 -21.72
CA ARG A 35 10.78 5.75 -20.58
C ARG A 35 10.60 4.40 -19.92
N PRO A 36 11.62 3.91 -19.20
CA PRO A 36 11.45 2.76 -18.32
C PRO A 36 10.56 3.11 -17.13
N VAL A 37 9.74 2.14 -16.74
CA VAL A 37 8.80 2.24 -15.61
C VAL A 37 9.23 1.32 -14.48
N ILE A 38 9.23 1.82 -13.25
CA ILE A 38 9.43 1.02 -12.05
C ILE A 38 8.11 0.94 -11.29
N VAL A 39 7.61 -0.27 -11.07
CA VAL A 39 6.38 -0.54 -10.31
C VAL A 39 6.75 -0.84 -8.86
N ILE A 40 6.18 -0.07 -7.93
CA ILE A 40 6.41 -0.16 -6.48
C ILE A 40 5.10 -0.67 -5.84
N PRO A 41 5.05 -1.93 -5.41
CA PRO A 41 3.82 -2.52 -4.86
C PRO A 41 3.53 -2.04 -3.43
N GLY A 42 2.34 -2.37 -2.94
CA GLY A 42 1.90 -2.10 -1.57
C GLY A 42 2.45 -3.07 -0.53
N PHE A 43 1.97 -2.88 0.70
CA PHE A 43 2.30 -3.69 1.87
C PHE A 43 1.96 -5.17 1.65
N GLY A 44 2.87 -6.07 2.04
CA GLY A 44 2.66 -7.51 1.95
C GLY A 44 2.75 -8.11 0.54
N VAL A 45 2.89 -7.32 -0.53
CA VAL A 45 2.84 -7.81 -1.92
C VAL A 45 4.13 -8.50 -2.36
N THR A 46 5.28 -8.10 -1.84
CA THR A 46 6.55 -8.78 -2.12
C THR A 46 6.67 -10.04 -1.25
N ARG A 47 7.05 -11.15 -1.87
CA ARG A 47 7.35 -12.39 -1.14
C ARG A 47 8.68 -12.28 -0.41
N LEU A 48 8.78 -12.95 0.73
CA LEU A 48 10.00 -13.04 1.53
C LEU A 48 10.56 -14.45 1.51
N LEU A 49 11.82 -14.58 1.13
CA LEU A 49 12.57 -15.83 1.01
C LEU A 49 13.61 -15.91 2.13
N ASP A 50 13.67 -17.03 2.83
CA ASP A 50 14.81 -17.43 3.65
C ASP A 50 15.89 -18.04 2.72
N PRO A 51 16.99 -17.32 2.44
CA PRO A 51 18.01 -17.81 1.51
C PRO A 51 18.81 -18.99 2.05
N VAL A 52 18.92 -19.12 3.40
CA VAL A 52 19.65 -20.24 4.03
C VAL A 52 18.89 -21.54 3.90
N ARG A 53 17.59 -21.50 4.13
CA ARG A 53 16.70 -22.65 4.00
C ARG A 53 16.14 -22.83 2.57
N ASN A 54 16.43 -21.90 1.68
CA ASN A 54 15.89 -21.79 0.31
C ASN A 54 14.37 -21.99 0.25
N ARG A 55 13.64 -21.38 1.18
CA ARG A 55 12.18 -21.45 1.27
C ARG A 55 11.55 -20.08 1.47
N TYR A 56 10.39 -19.89 0.85
CA TYR A 56 9.59 -18.70 1.13
C TYR A 56 8.97 -18.79 2.53
N VAL A 57 9.06 -17.70 3.27
CA VAL A 57 8.42 -17.49 4.55
C VAL A 57 7.09 -16.75 4.37
N TRP A 58 6.98 -15.91 3.34
CA TRP A 58 5.78 -15.15 3.02
C TRP A 58 5.44 -15.21 1.53
N GLY A 59 4.14 -15.26 1.22
CA GLY A 59 3.59 -14.92 -0.08
C GLY A 59 3.46 -16.06 -1.08
N THR A 60 3.55 -17.32 -0.64
CA THR A 60 3.21 -18.50 -1.46
C THR A 60 1.94 -19.18 -0.93
N PRO A 61 1.21 -19.96 -1.74
CA PRO A 61 0.06 -20.72 -1.26
C PRO A 61 0.40 -21.61 -0.05
N HIS A 62 1.60 -22.18 -0.03
CA HIS A 62 2.09 -23.01 1.06
C HIS A 62 2.23 -22.23 2.36
N THR A 63 2.85 -21.04 2.33
CA THR A 63 3.06 -20.21 3.52
C THR A 63 1.76 -19.60 4.06
N THR A 64 0.72 -19.51 3.25
CA THR A 64 -0.59 -18.98 3.67
C THR A 64 -1.51 -20.03 4.28
N VAL A 65 -1.20 -21.33 4.10
CA VAL A 65 -2.03 -22.46 4.58
C VAL A 65 -1.43 -23.16 5.80
N GLN A 66 -0.12 -23.05 6.05
CA GLN A 66 0.53 -23.71 7.19
C GLN A 66 0.41 -22.91 8.49
N ARG A 67 0.09 -23.62 9.60
CA ARG A 67 -0.13 -23.04 10.94
C ARG A 67 1.13 -22.70 11.74
N HIS A 68 2.32 -23.11 11.31
CA HIS A 68 3.54 -23.16 12.14
C HIS A 68 4.64 -22.17 11.73
N TYR A 69 4.29 -21.01 11.16
CA TYR A 69 5.27 -19.96 10.79
C TYR A 69 5.01 -18.65 11.55
N GLU A 70 4.61 -18.73 12.81
CA GLU A 70 4.23 -17.54 13.58
C GLU A 70 5.45 -16.65 13.84
N ASP A 71 6.62 -17.24 14.03
CA ASP A 71 7.85 -16.54 14.46
C ASP A 71 8.80 -16.10 13.33
N ASP A 72 8.45 -16.33 12.07
CA ASP A 72 9.37 -16.13 10.94
C ASP A 72 9.28 -14.73 10.29
N LEU A 73 8.35 -13.87 10.69
CA LEU A 73 8.19 -12.52 10.14
C LEU A 73 8.50 -11.40 11.13
N ASP A 74 8.78 -11.74 12.38
CA ASP A 74 9.25 -10.78 13.37
C ASP A 74 10.61 -10.23 12.93
N LEU A 75 10.80 -8.94 13.10
CA LEU A 75 12.14 -8.37 13.04
C LEU A 75 12.80 -8.51 14.40
N PRO A 76 14.11 -8.83 14.47
CA PRO A 76 14.80 -8.96 15.73
C PRO A 76 14.85 -7.62 16.46
N VAL A 77 14.55 -7.65 17.76
CA VAL A 77 14.62 -6.48 18.64
C VAL A 77 15.71 -6.74 19.71
N ASP A 78 16.66 -5.82 19.81
CA ASP A 78 17.70 -5.92 20.86
C ASP A 78 17.18 -5.43 22.22
N ALA A 79 17.97 -5.67 23.28
CA ALA A 79 17.61 -5.27 24.63
C ALA A 79 17.41 -3.75 24.81
N ALA A 80 17.99 -2.94 23.94
CA ALA A 80 17.79 -1.48 23.92
C ALA A 80 16.54 -1.06 23.17
N GLY A 81 15.83 -1.99 22.49
CA GLY A 81 14.65 -1.71 21.67
C GLY A 81 15.00 -1.22 20.26
N ASN A 82 16.17 -1.54 19.74
CA ASN A 82 16.46 -1.29 18.33
C ASN A 82 15.93 -2.45 17.49
N VAL A 83 15.21 -2.12 16.42
CA VAL A 83 14.76 -3.10 15.43
C VAL A 83 15.91 -3.35 14.46
N GLY A 84 16.32 -4.61 14.35
CA GLY A 84 17.37 -5.04 13.45
C GLY A 84 16.80 -5.66 12.16
N HIS A 85 17.70 -6.25 11.35
CA HIS A 85 17.34 -6.99 10.16
C HIS A 85 17.46 -8.50 10.42
N ASP A 86 16.56 -9.25 9.83
CA ASP A 86 16.68 -10.69 9.74
C ASP A 86 17.38 -11.10 8.42
N ARG A 87 17.41 -12.40 8.12
CA ARG A 87 18.03 -12.93 6.90
C ARG A 87 17.09 -12.98 5.70
N LEU A 88 15.82 -12.59 5.87
CA LEU A 88 14.85 -12.70 4.79
C LEU A 88 15.15 -11.71 3.67
N ILE A 89 15.02 -12.16 2.44
CA ILE A 89 15.21 -11.33 1.26
C ILE A 89 13.92 -11.21 0.44
N PRO A 90 13.60 -10.02 -0.07
CA PRO A 90 12.45 -9.83 -0.95
C PRO A 90 12.71 -10.50 -2.31
N ARG A 91 11.81 -11.41 -2.73
CA ARG A 91 11.96 -12.11 -4.00
C ARG A 91 10.63 -12.50 -4.65
N GLY A 92 10.26 -11.80 -5.72
CA GLY A 92 9.02 -12.01 -6.46
C GLY A 92 7.79 -11.47 -5.72
N TYR A 93 6.62 -11.67 -6.30
CA TYR A 93 5.37 -11.12 -5.81
C TYR A 93 4.39 -12.20 -5.36
N VAL A 94 3.57 -11.86 -4.37
CA VAL A 94 2.46 -12.71 -3.93
C VAL A 94 1.48 -12.90 -5.09
N GLY A 95 1.03 -14.14 -5.29
CA GLY A 95 -0.11 -14.39 -6.18
C GLY A 95 0.17 -14.29 -7.69
N SER A 96 1.39 -14.60 -8.18
CA SER A 96 1.64 -14.65 -9.62
C SER A 96 0.67 -15.58 -10.41
N ARG A 97 -0.24 -16.28 -9.72
CA ARG A 97 -1.29 -17.16 -10.27
C ARG A 97 -2.58 -17.20 -9.42
N GLY A 98 -2.94 -16.14 -8.67
CA GLY A 98 -4.09 -16.15 -7.77
C GLY A 98 -4.80 -14.77 -7.68
N PRO A 99 -5.91 -14.66 -6.93
CA PRO A 99 -6.72 -13.44 -6.88
C PRO A 99 -6.07 -12.26 -6.15
N VAL A 100 -4.97 -12.48 -5.41
CA VAL A 100 -4.23 -11.42 -4.69
C VAL A 100 -2.93 -11.15 -5.44
N ASN A 101 -2.90 -10.17 -6.33
CA ASN A 101 -1.78 -10.05 -7.28
C ASN A 101 -1.49 -8.62 -7.79
N ILE A 102 -1.47 -7.63 -6.91
CA ILE A 102 -1.47 -6.23 -7.31
C ILE A 102 -0.20 -5.81 -8.06
N GLY A 103 0.97 -6.14 -7.54
CA GLY A 103 2.23 -5.75 -8.17
C GLY A 103 2.43 -6.38 -9.56
N TRP A 104 2.04 -7.64 -9.72
CA TRP A 104 2.10 -8.32 -11.01
C TRP A 104 1.02 -7.83 -11.99
N GLN A 105 -0.19 -7.48 -11.50
CA GLN A 105 -1.28 -6.98 -12.34
C GLN A 105 -0.92 -5.68 -13.04
N LEU A 106 -0.27 -4.75 -12.35
CA LEU A 106 0.23 -3.51 -12.95
C LEU A 106 1.29 -3.80 -14.01
N THR A 107 2.29 -4.61 -13.68
CA THR A 107 3.34 -5.00 -14.64
C THR A 107 2.75 -5.75 -15.84
N GLU A 108 1.81 -6.66 -15.60
CA GLU A 108 1.16 -7.45 -16.65
C GLU A 108 0.21 -6.60 -17.51
N GLY A 109 -0.48 -5.62 -16.92
CA GLY A 109 -1.28 -4.63 -17.65
C GLY A 109 -0.41 -3.80 -18.59
N LEU A 110 0.69 -3.29 -18.09
CA LEU A 110 1.67 -2.55 -18.90
C LEU A 110 2.24 -3.43 -20.03
N ARG A 111 2.55 -4.69 -19.74
CA ARG A 111 3.01 -5.64 -20.76
C ARG A 111 1.96 -5.92 -21.82
N LYS A 112 0.73 -6.28 -21.41
CA LYS A 112 -0.35 -6.71 -22.35
C LYS A 112 -0.93 -5.58 -23.16
N PHE A 113 -1.11 -4.43 -22.53
CA PHE A 113 -1.88 -3.32 -23.12
C PHE A 113 -1.00 -2.09 -23.40
N GLY A 114 0.13 -1.94 -22.72
CA GLY A 114 1.05 -0.82 -22.87
C GLY A 114 2.26 -1.10 -23.75
N ARG A 115 2.48 -2.35 -24.19
CA ARG A 115 3.68 -2.80 -24.95
C ARG A 115 4.98 -2.57 -24.20
N TYR A 116 4.95 -2.62 -22.87
CA TYR A 116 6.15 -2.62 -22.04
C TYR A 116 6.70 -4.05 -21.94
N THR A 117 7.98 -4.22 -22.21
CA THR A 117 8.65 -5.51 -22.05
C THR A 117 9.19 -5.64 -20.63
N PRO A 118 8.81 -6.68 -19.86
CA PRO A 118 9.38 -6.92 -18.53
C PRO A 118 10.91 -6.99 -18.58
N GLU A 119 11.56 -6.46 -17.53
CA GLU A 119 13.02 -6.37 -17.35
C GLU A 119 13.76 -5.60 -18.47
N ARG A 120 13.02 -4.99 -19.39
CA ARG A 120 13.52 -4.05 -20.39
C ARG A 120 12.90 -2.67 -20.22
N ASP A 121 11.57 -2.58 -20.20
CA ASP A 121 10.83 -1.33 -20.17
C ASP A 121 10.02 -1.16 -18.88
N VAL A 122 9.68 -2.27 -18.21
CA VAL A 122 9.00 -2.27 -16.91
C VAL A 122 9.73 -3.18 -15.94
N PHE A 123 10.04 -2.62 -14.79
CA PHE A 123 10.78 -3.24 -13.70
C PHE A 123 9.93 -3.27 -12.44
N GLY A 124 10.02 -4.36 -11.68
CA GLY A 124 9.34 -4.46 -10.42
C GLY A 124 10.28 -4.18 -9.25
N PHE A 125 9.93 -3.25 -8.38
CA PHE A 125 10.66 -3.02 -7.15
C PHE A 125 10.23 -4.04 -6.08
N GLN A 126 11.11 -5.01 -5.83
CA GLN A 126 10.90 -6.01 -4.79
C GLN A 126 11.60 -5.54 -3.53
N TYR A 127 10.83 -5.21 -2.49
CA TYR A 127 11.35 -4.66 -1.24
C TYR A 127 10.75 -5.36 -0.03
N ASP A 128 11.45 -5.29 1.09
CA ASP A 128 10.95 -5.79 2.36
C ASP A 128 9.97 -4.76 2.95
N TRP A 129 8.71 -5.06 2.84
CA TRP A 129 7.60 -4.21 3.26
C TRP A 129 7.49 -4.05 4.80
N ARG A 130 8.27 -4.79 5.59
CA ARG A 130 8.35 -4.66 7.04
C ARG A 130 9.26 -3.49 7.45
N LEU A 131 10.28 -3.21 6.63
CA LEU A 131 11.29 -2.18 6.88
C LEU A 131 10.76 -0.78 6.60
N SER A 132 11.46 0.23 7.15
CA SER A 132 11.08 1.62 6.98
C SER A 132 11.07 2.08 5.53
N ALA A 133 10.23 3.09 5.23
CA ALA A 133 10.21 3.71 3.91
C ALA A 133 11.54 4.38 3.57
N ARG A 134 12.30 4.85 4.55
CA ARG A 134 13.65 5.44 4.32
C ARG A 134 14.63 4.39 3.81
N GLU A 135 14.66 3.21 4.44
CA GLU A 135 15.52 2.11 3.99
C GLU A 135 15.11 1.61 2.60
N ASN A 136 13.81 1.46 2.38
CA ASN A 136 13.30 1.03 1.09
C ASN A 136 13.50 2.09 0.00
N ALA A 137 13.45 3.38 0.33
CA ALA A 137 13.77 4.46 -0.61
C ALA A 137 15.26 4.44 -1.05
N ALA A 138 16.18 4.11 -0.14
CA ALA A 138 17.58 3.93 -0.49
C ALA A 138 17.79 2.75 -1.48
N LYS A 139 17.12 1.61 -1.23
CA LYS A 139 17.13 0.45 -2.15
C LYS A 139 16.45 0.76 -3.49
N LEU A 140 15.43 1.62 -3.48
CA LEU A 140 14.79 2.09 -4.71
C LEU A 140 15.76 2.93 -5.54
N ASP A 141 16.59 3.77 -4.92
CA ASP A 141 17.62 4.55 -5.63
C ASP A 141 18.60 3.65 -6.36
N GLU A 142 19.06 2.55 -5.73
CA GLU A 142 19.92 1.56 -6.38
C GLU A 142 19.28 0.93 -7.62
N LEU A 143 17.99 0.60 -7.56
CA LEU A 143 17.23 0.08 -8.69
C LEU A 143 17.09 1.14 -9.80
N VAL A 144 16.72 2.36 -9.43
CA VAL A 144 16.58 3.48 -10.37
C VAL A 144 17.89 3.71 -11.12
N GLU A 145 19.02 3.77 -10.40
CA GLU A 145 20.34 3.94 -11.03
C GLU A 145 20.72 2.79 -11.96
N ARG A 146 20.42 1.56 -11.58
CA ARG A 146 20.63 0.39 -12.43
C ARG A 146 19.81 0.49 -13.71
N VAL A 147 18.51 0.76 -13.60
CA VAL A 147 17.59 0.87 -14.74
C VAL A 147 18.00 2.00 -15.68
N ARG A 148 18.36 3.17 -15.13
CA ARG A 148 18.83 4.30 -15.93
C ARG A 148 20.06 3.95 -16.76
N ARG A 149 21.05 3.28 -16.15
CA ARG A 149 22.27 2.83 -16.87
C ARG A 149 21.95 1.80 -17.94
N GLU A 150 21.20 0.75 -17.60
CA GLU A 150 20.85 -0.34 -18.53
C GLU A 150 20.01 0.13 -19.71
N ARG A 151 19.17 1.15 -19.49
CA ARG A 151 18.26 1.68 -20.51
C ARG A 151 18.78 2.94 -21.19
N HIS A 152 19.94 3.44 -20.82
CA HIS A 152 20.48 4.73 -21.32
C HIS A 152 19.43 5.84 -21.23
N SER A 153 18.75 5.92 -20.08
CA SER A 153 17.66 6.86 -19.82
C SER A 153 18.04 7.82 -18.71
N ASP A 154 17.86 9.12 -18.93
CA ASP A 154 18.14 10.13 -17.91
C ASP A 154 17.14 10.08 -16.76
N ARG A 155 15.91 9.63 -17.01
CA ARG A 155 14.83 9.56 -16.04
C ARG A 155 14.04 8.27 -16.19
N VAL A 156 13.34 7.90 -15.11
CA VAL A 156 12.36 6.81 -15.06
C VAL A 156 10.99 7.34 -14.69
N ASP A 157 9.94 6.57 -14.99
CA ASP A 157 8.62 6.78 -14.43
C ASP A 157 8.38 5.80 -13.27
N LEU A 158 7.74 6.26 -12.20
CA LEU A 158 7.36 5.43 -11.06
C LEU A 158 5.84 5.21 -11.05
N VAL A 159 5.42 3.97 -10.83
CA VAL A 159 4.02 3.61 -10.63
C VAL A 159 3.90 2.91 -9.28
N THR A 160 3.12 3.46 -8.38
CA THR A 160 2.98 2.90 -7.02
C THR A 160 1.58 2.37 -6.78
N HIS A 161 1.45 1.46 -5.83
CA HIS A 161 0.18 1.07 -5.25
C HIS A 161 0.26 1.14 -3.73
N SER A 162 -0.79 1.71 -3.08
CA SER A 162 -0.95 1.67 -1.63
C SER A 162 0.28 2.21 -0.87
N ALA A 163 0.79 1.45 0.13
CA ALA A 163 1.98 1.78 0.93
C ALA A 163 3.25 2.06 0.09
N GLY A 164 3.35 1.52 -1.13
CA GLY A 164 4.43 1.86 -2.05
C GLY A 164 4.52 3.35 -2.36
N SER A 165 3.43 4.10 -2.17
CA SER A 165 3.41 5.56 -2.31
C SER A 165 4.28 6.26 -1.27
N VAL A 166 4.33 5.75 -0.03
CA VAL A 166 5.18 6.32 1.03
C VAL A 166 6.65 6.14 0.68
N VAL A 167 7.04 4.97 0.18
CA VAL A 167 8.41 4.70 -0.28
C VAL A 167 8.81 5.65 -1.43
N ALA A 168 7.95 5.79 -2.45
CA ALA A 168 8.22 6.67 -3.58
C ALA A 168 8.29 8.14 -3.19
N MET A 169 7.37 8.60 -2.32
CA MET A 169 7.38 9.98 -1.83
C MET A 169 8.60 10.26 -0.95
N THR A 170 9.04 9.28 -0.15
CA THR A 170 10.28 9.37 0.63
C THR A 170 11.49 9.51 -0.31
N TYR A 171 11.55 8.67 -1.34
CA TYR A 171 12.60 8.75 -2.35
C TYR A 171 12.64 10.10 -3.07
N LEU A 172 11.48 10.63 -3.46
CA LEU A 172 11.40 11.92 -4.17
C LEU A 172 11.70 13.13 -3.29
N LYS A 173 11.11 13.18 -2.09
CA LYS A 173 11.16 14.38 -1.25
C LYS A 173 12.35 14.42 -0.30
N LEU A 174 12.86 13.26 0.12
CA LEU A 174 13.93 13.14 1.11
C LEU A 174 15.20 12.50 0.56
N GLY A 175 15.09 11.79 -0.57
CA GLY A 175 16.20 11.11 -1.23
C GLY A 175 16.66 11.84 -2.52
N ASN A 176 17.20 11.07 -3.45
CA ASN A 176 17.83 11.54 -4.68
C ASN A 176 16.89 11.47 -5.90
N GLY A 177 15.59 11.26 -5.71
CA GLY A 177 14.65 10.97 -6.79
C GLY A 177 14.32 12.15 -7.70
N ALA A 178 14.40 13.38 -7.21
CA ALA A 178 13.96 14.58 -7.91
C ALA A 178 14.55 14.76 -9.31
N ALA A 179 15.84 14.46 -9.48
CA ALA A 179 16.53 14.57 -10.77
C ALA A 179 16.36 13.34 -11.68
N LYS A 180 15.89 12.22 -11.13
CA LYS A 180 15.89 10.90 -11.78
C LYS A 180 14.50 10.41 -12.18
N VAL A 181 13.45 11.03 -11.65
CA VAL A 181 12.05 10.69 -11.91
C VAL A 181 11.41 11.77 -12.77
N ASP A 182 10.67 11.36 -13.80
CA ASP A 182 9.90 12.28 -14.64
C ASP A 182 8.43 12.31 -14.21
N HIS A 183 7.83 11.13 -14.06
CA HIS A 183 6.45 11.00 -13.65
C HIS A 183 6.29 10.01 -12.50
N LEU A 184 5.48 10.37 -11.50
CA LEU A 184 5.03 9.51 -10.43
C LEU A 184 3.52 9.31 -10.54
N VAL A 185 3.09 8.08 -10.79
CA VAL A 185 1.67 7.70 -10.74
C VAL A 185 1.39 6.99 -9.42
N LEU A 186 0.51 7.58 -8.63
CA LEU A 186 0.08 7.08 -7.32
C LEU A 186 -1.28 6.41 -7.46
N ILE A 187 -1.36 5.10 -7.29
CA ILE A 187 -2.62 4.34 -7.32
C ILE A 187 -3.00 3.96 -5.90
N ALA A 188 -4.18 4.40 -5.46
CA ALA A 188 -4.69 4.21 -4.08
C ALA A 188 -3.66 4.57 -3.00
N PRO A 189 -3.04 5.76 -3.04
CA PRO A 189 -1.92 6.08 -2.18
C PRO A 189 -2.34 6.38 -0.74
N THR A 190 -1.52 5.95 0.22
CA THR A 190 -1.76 6.15 1.66
C THR A 190 -1.15 7.47 2.17
N GLN A 191 -1.46 8.59 1.53
CA GLN A 191 -0.76 9.86 1.76
C GLN A 191 -0.94 10.45 3.17
N LEU A 192 -2.15 10.38 3.74
CA LEU A 192 -2.40 10.77 5.15
C LEU A 192 -2.54 9.56 6.09
N GLY A 193 -2.10 8.39 5.65
CA GLY A 193 -2.23 7.15 6.41
C GLY A 193 -3.59 6.47 6.24
N VAL A 194 -3.75 5.36 6.94
CA VAL A 194 -4.93 4.50 6.88
C VAL A 194 -5.26 3.92 8.25
N VAL A 195 -6.54 3.82 8.57
CA VAL A 195 -7.04 3.18 9.80
C VAL A 195 -6.66 1.70 9.87
N ASP A 196 -6.49 1.05 8.74
CA ASP A 196 -6.07 -0.35 8.67
C ASP A 196 -4.70 -0.61 9.31
N ALA A 197 -3.80 0.38 9.34
CA ALA A 197 -2.54 0.27 10.07
C ALA A 197 -2.77 0.13 11.58
N PHE A 198 -3.67 0.93 12.15
CA PHE A 198 -4.08 0.81 13.55
C PHE A 198 -4.75 -0.56 13.81
N ARG A 199 -5.68 -0.96 12.93
CA ARG A 199 -6.37 -2.25 13.04
C ARG A 199 -5.37 -3.42 13.04
N LEU A 200 -4.36 -3.39 12.18
CA LEU A 200 -3.33 -4.41 12.09
C LEU A 200 -2.51 -4.55 13.39
N ILE A 201 -2.26 -3.42 14.08
CA ILE A 201 -1.53 -3.43 15.36
C ILE A 201 -2.37 -4.02 16.48
N ILE A 202 -3.67 -3.65 16.59
CA ILE A 202 -4.46 -3.99 17.77
C ILE A 202 -5.27 -5.30 17.64
N ARG A 203 -5.51 -5.74 16.41
CA ARG A 203 -6.32 -6.93 16.12
C ARG A 203 -5.47 -7.94 15.35
N PRO A 204 -5.20 -9.13 15.90
CA PRO A 204 -4.51 -10.16 15.14
C PRO A 204 -5.20 -10.42 13.80
N GLU A 205 -4.48 -10.23 12.72
CA GLU A 205 -5.02 -10.34 11.37
C GLU A 205 -4.80 -11.75 10.83
N ARG A 206 -5.83 -12.33 10.22
CA ARG A 206 -5.71 -13.63 9.55
C ARG A 206 -5.66 -13.45 8.04
N PHE A 207 -4.52 -13.80 7.46
CA PHE A 207 -4.42 -13.99 6.02
C PHE A 207 -4.48 -15.49 5.71
N LEU A 208 -5.68 -15.97 5.40
CA LEU A 208 -6.03 -17.39 5.31
C LEU A 208 -5.82 -18.10 6.66
N ARG A 209 -4.78 -18.92 6.80
CA ARG A 209 -4.44 -19.61 8.06
C ARG A 209 -3.28 -18.96 8.81
N ARG A 210 -2.55 -18.04 8.18
CA ARG A 210 -1.48 -17.29 8.83
C ARG A 210 -2.06 -16.18 9.68
N VAL A 211 -1.53 -16.04 10.88
CA VAL A 211 -1.90 -14.98 11.83
C VAL A 211 -0.75 -14.00 11.92
N PHE A 212 -1.02 -12.72 11.73
CA PHE A 212 -0.13 -11.64 12.14
C PHE A 212 -0.50 -11.27 13.57
N THR A 213 0.36 -11.59 14.52
CA THR A 213 0.14 -11.20 15.92
C THR A 213 0.45 -9.72 16.10
N THR A 214 -0.10 -9.12 17.13
CA THR A 214 0.20 -7.74 17.50
C THR A 214 1.70 -7.54 17.75
N GLU A 215 2.29 -8.47 18.49
CA GLU A 215 3.71 -8.44 18.87
C GLU A 215 4.61 -8.44 17.62
N MET A 216 4.31 -9.31 16.67
CA MET A 216 4.99 -9.37 15.36
C MET A 216 4.89 -8.05 14.60
N VAL A 217 3.66 -7.53 14.45
CA VAL A 217 3.40 -6.29 13.70
C VAL A 217 4.10 -5.09 14.32
N MET A 218 4.21 -5.04 15.64
CA MET A 218 4.90 -3.96 16.35
C MET A 218 6.43 -3.95 16.14
N THR A 219 7.00 -5.03 15.61
CA THR A 219 8.42 -5.03 15.19
C THR A 219 8.63 -4.44 13.79
N TRP A 220 7.57 -4.11 13.04
CA TRP A 220 7.69 -3.60 11.67
C TRP A 220 7.66 -2.07 11.61
N PRO A 221 8.78 -1.37 11.38
CA PRO A 221 8.84 0.09 11.32
C PRO A 221 7.90 0.71 10.29
N SER A 222 7.58 -0.02 9.21
CA SER A 222 6.69 0.45 8.15
C SER A 222 5.24 0.66 8.61
N VAL A 223 4.78 -0.06 9.64
CA VAL A 223 3.37 0.00 10.05
C VAL A 223 3.02 1.32 10.74
N PRO A 224 3.80 1.84 11.72
CA PRO A 224 3.61 3.19 12.22
C PRO A 224 3.64 4.28 11.12
N GLU A 225 4.48 4.11 10.11
CA GLU A 225 4.53 5.05 8.96
C GLU A 225 3.21 5.12 8.16
N LEU A 226 2.31 4.15 8.33
CA LEU A 226 1.00 4.09 7.68
C LEU A 226 -0.16 4.52 8.59
N LEU A 227 0.09 4.85 9.87
CA LEU A 227 -0.95 5.37 10.76
C LEU A 227 -1.53 6.68 10.21
N PRO A 228 -2.81 6.98 10.48
CA PRO A 228 -3.40 8.27 10.13
C PRO A 228 -2.57 9.43 10.69
N GLU A 229 -2.35 10.45 9.86
CA GLU A 229 -1.54 11.63 10.23
C GLU A 229 -2.11 12.34 11.47
N ASP A 230 -3.45 12.47 11.53
CA ASP A 230 -4.11 12.83 12.78
C ASP A 230 -4.16 11.60 13.70
N GLY A 231 -3.25 11.55 14.69
CA GLY A 231 -3.22 10.49 15.69
C GLY A 231 -4.46 10.41 16.59
N ARG A 232 -5.39 11.35 16.49
CA ARG A 232 -6.61 11.48 17.30
C ARG A 232 -7.87 11.10 16.55
N PHE A 233 -7.83 10.02 15.81
CA PHE A 233 -8.96 9.54 15.00
C PHE A 233 -9.94 8.62 15.75
N LEU A 234 -9.75 8.40 17.06
CA LEU A 234 -10.67 7.61 17.87
C LEU A 234 -11.84 8.48 18.36
N VAL A 235 -13.05 7.92 18.33
CA VAL A 235 -14.27 8.55 18.87
C VAL A 235 -14.99 7.61 19.82
N ASP A 236 -15.70 8.17 20.80
CA ASP A 236 -16.55 7.44 21.74
C ASP A 236 -17.93 7.12 21.14
N GLU A 237 -18.77 6.40 21.89
CA GLU A 237 -20.15 6.05 21.52
C GLU A 237 -21.07 7.27 21.32
N ASN A 238 -20.66 8.47 21.74
CA ASN A 238 -21.36 9.72 21.50
C ASN A 238 -20.83 10.47 20.26
N GLY A 239 -19.82 9.94 19.60
CA GLY A 239 -19.14 10.57 18.44
C GLY A 239 -18.16 11.67 18.85
N ARG A 240 -17.77 11.74 20.13
CA ARG A 240 -16.78 12.71 20.61
C ARG A 240 -15.38 12.15 20.48
N ALA A 241 -14.43 13.02 20.10
CA ALA A 241 -13.03 12.61 20.04
C ALA A 241 -12.56 12.11 21.41
N VAL A 242 -11.86 11.00 21.41
CA VAL A 242 -11.21 10.44 22.61
C VAL A 242 -9.85 11.07 22.74
N ASP A 243 -9.48 11.50 23.95
CA ASP A 243 -8.16 12.08 24.20
C ASP A 243 -7.07 10.99 24.28
N LEU A 244 -6.79 10.41 23.13
CA LEU A 244 -5.71 9.45 22.88
C LEU A 244 -5.01 9.83 21.57
N ASP A 245 -3.82 10.37 21.70
CA ASP A 245 -2.94 10.61 20.56
C ASP A 245 -2.10 9.35 20.30
N LEU A 246 -2.38 8.65 19.22
CA LEU A 246 -1.71 7.38 18.89
C LEU A 246 -0.26 7.55 18.39
N TRP A 247 0.21 8.79 18.24
CA TRP A 247 1.64 9.05 18.08
C TRP A 247 2.40 9.07 19.41
N GLN A 248 1.68 9.05 20.55
CA GLN A 248 2.28 9.01 21.89
C GLN A 248 2.30 7.56 22.39
N PRO A 249 3.47 7.03 22.83
CA PRO A 249 3.58 5.66 23.36
C PRO A 249 2.65 5.40 24.56
N GLU A 250 2.38 6.43 25.37
CA GLU A 250 1.49 6.37 26.54
C GLU A 250 0.06 5.98 26.17
N SER A 251 -0.40 6.39 25.00
CA SER A 251 -1.74 6.04 24.51
C SER A 251 -1.86 4.54 24.25
N TRP A 252 -0.78 3.93 23.76
CA TRP A 252 -0.75 2.48 23.50
C TRP A 252 -0.76 1.64 24.77
N ARG A 253 -0.11 2.10 25.85
CA ARG A 253 -0.18 1.45 27.17
C ARG A 253 -1.61 1.38 27.69
N ARG A 254 -2.43 2.41 27.42
CA ARG A 254 -3.85 2.44 27.79
C ARG A 254 -4.71 1.49 26.95
N ILE A 255 -4.32 1.23 25.71
CA ILE A 255 -5.02 0.31 24.81
C ILE A 255 -4.59 -1.14 25.07
N ARG A 256 -3.29 -1.37 25.21
CA ARG A 256 -2.69 -2.70 25.38
C ARG A 256 -1.35 -2.62 26.11
N PRO A 257 -1.23 -3.27 27.29
CA PRO A 257 0.06 -3.44 27.95
C PRO A 257 1.02 -4.27 27.08
N LEU A 258 2.29 -3.88 27.01
CA LEU A 258 3.35 -4.53 26.23
C LEU A 258 4.50 -4.95 27.11
N ASP A 259 5.29 -5.92 26.62
CA ASP A 259 6.64 -6.17 27.15
C ASP A 259 7.53 -4.94 27.00
N SER A 260 8.38 -4.66 27.99
CA SER A 260 9.18 -3.43 28.04
C SER A 260 10.15 -3.26 26.88
N THR A 261 10.63 -4.36 26.28
CA THR A 261 11.55 -4.32 25.13
C THR A 261 10.80 -3.99 23.85
N LEU A 262 9.67 -4.67 23.62
CA LEU A 262 8.81 -4.41 22.48
C LEU A 262 8.20 -3.00 22.55
N GLU A 263 7.83 -2.55 23.76
CA GLU A 263 7.34 -1.18 23.97
C GLU A 263 8.36 -0.14 23.56
N ARG A 264 9.64 -0.32 23.95
CA ARG A 264 10.72 0.60 23.52
C ARG A 264 10.92 0.60 22.01
N ALA A 265 10.91 -0.58 21.38
CA ALA A 265 11.06 -0.71 19.93
C ALA A 265 9.91 -0.03 19.19
N PHE A 266 8.68 -0.29 19.62
CA PHE A 266 7.49 0.30 19.03
C PHE A 266 7.43 1.82 19.24
N ALA A 267 7.79 2.32 20.42
CA ALA A 267 7.86 3.75 20.70
C ALA A 267 8.84 4.49 19.77
N ARG A 268 9.99 3.88 19.46
CA ARG A 268 10.93 4.44 18.46
C ARG A 268 10.33 4.42 17.07
N SER A 269 9.75 3.29 16.64
CA SER A 269 9.10 3.20 15.34
C SER A 269 7.94 4.20 15.18
N LEU A 270 7.20 4.50 16.26
CA LEU A 270 6.18 5.57 16.28
C LEU A 270 6.82 6.94 16.07
N ALA A 271 7.88 7.25 16.82
CA ALA A 271 8.56 8.54 16.72
C ALA A 271 9.17 8.74 15.31
N ASP A 272 9.81 7.71 14.77
CA ASP A 272 10.42 7.75 13.43
C ASP A 272 9.34 7.85 12.33
N GLY A 273 8.23 7.12 12.47
CA GLY A 273 7.10 7.20 11.56
C GLY A 273 6.44 8.58 11.57
N HIS A 274 6.23 9.17 12.76
CA HIS A 274 5.70 10.52 12.91
C HIS A 274 6.63 11.56 12.28
N ALA A 275 7.94 11.47 12.58
CA ALA A 275 8.94 12.36 11.99
C ALA A 275 8.97 12.26 10.45
N LEU A 276 8.89 11.03 9.90
CA LEU A 276 8.83 10.82 8.46
C LEU A 276 7.58 11.49 7.85
N ARG A 277 6.40 11.30 8.45
CA ARG A 277 5.16 11.92 8.00
C ARG A 277 5.26 13.44 7.99
N ASP A 278 5.77 14.01 9.07
CA ASP A 278 6.01 15.45 9.20
C ASP A 278 6.95 16.00 8.13
N GLU A 279 8.04 15.30 7.85
CA GLU A 279 8.98 15.72 6.80
C GLU A 279 8.36 15.64 5.41
N LEU A 280 7.61 14.56 5.11
CA LEU A 280 6.92 14.41 3.84
C LEU A 280 5.85 15.50 3.62
N ARG A 281 5.15 15.90 4.67
CA ARG A 281 4.16 16.99 4.61
C ARG A 281 4.81 18.35 4.35
N ARG A 282 5.90 18.66 5.05
CA ARG A 282 6.58 19.96 4.95
C ARG A 282 7.28 20.18 3.63
N ARG A 283 7.74 19.12 2.97
CA ARG A 283 8.47 19.25 1.70
C ARG A 283 7.52 19.15 0.51
N PRO A 284 7.58 20.13 -0.41
CA PRO A 284 6.79 20.06 -1.63
C PRO A 284 7.28 18.93 -2.54
N ILE A 285 6.47 18.56 -3.51
CA ILE A 285 6.91 17.73 -4.62
C ILE A 285 7.96 18.51 -5.38
N PRO A 286 9.13 17.91 -5.73
CA PRO A 286 10.18 18.60 -6.47
C PRO A 286 9.67 19.13 -7.82
N SER A 287 10.07 20.34 -8.16
CA SER A 287 9.78 20.93 -9.48
C SER A 287 10.38 20.05 -10.60
N GLY A 288 9.61 19.78 -11.64
CA GLY A 288 10.05 18.94 -12.77
C GLY A 288 9.70 17.44 -12.60
N VAL A 289 9.01 17.06 -11.53
CA VAL A 289 8.36 15.74 -11.40
C VAL A 289 6.86 15.93 -11.54
N SER A 290 6.25 15.28 -12.53
CA SER A 290 4.80 15.24 -12.68
C SER A 290 4.22 14.19 -11.73
N VAL A 291 3.09 14.50 -11.07
CA VAL A 291 2.39 13.54 -10.21
C VAL A 291 0.96 13.40 -10.65
N THR A 292 0.49 12.16 -10.79
CA THR A 292 -0.91 11.84 -11.04
C THR A 292 -1.41 10.90 -9.97
N VAL A 293 -2.58 11.19 -9.40
CA VAL A 293 -3.24 10.36 -8.39
C VAL A 293 -4.42 9.63 -9.02
N ILE A 294 -4.52 8.34 -8.74
CA ILE A 294 -5.67 7.48 -9.06
C ILE A 294 -6.20 6.94 -7.74
N ALA A 295 -7.49 7.14 -7.46
CA ALA A 295 -8.11 6.75 -6.20
C ALA A 295 -9.46 6.04 -6.41
N GLY A 296 -9.84 5.18 -5.47
CA GLY A 296 -11.18 4.61 -5.40
C GLY A 296 -12.11 5.52 -4.58
N ASP A 297 -13.41 5.55 -4.93
CA ASP A 297 -14.36 6.48 -4.32
C ASP A 297 -15.73 5.87 -3.96
N CYS A 298 -15.96 4.59 -4.19
CA CYS A 298 -17.30 4.01 -4.07
C CYS A 298 -17.46 2.99 -2.92
N VAL A 299 -16.44 2.78 -2.11
CA VAL A 299 -16.50 1.86 -0.97
C VAL A 299 -16.45 2.67 0.33
N ALA A 300 -17.38 2.40 1.26
CA ALA A 300 -17.34 3.00 2.58
C ALA A 300 -16.05 2.61 3.31
N THR A 301 -15.23 3.59 3.62
CA THR A 301 -13.86 3.41 4.11
C THR A 301 -13.67 4.15 5.42
N ALA A 302 -13.13 3.47 6.42
CA ALA A 302 -12.92 4.04 7.74
C ALA A 302 -11.84 5.14 7.70
N HIS A 303 -12.18 6.32 8.19
CA HIS A 303 -11.24 7.40 8.48
C HIS A 303 -11.21 7.77 9.96
N ARG A 304 -12.19 7.27 10.73
CA ARG A 304 -12.23 7.29 12.19
C ARG A 304 -12.65 5.93 12.73
N VAL A 305 -12.35 5.69 14.00
CA VAL A 305 -12.65 4.42 14.68
C VAL A 305 -13.45 4.69 15.95
N LEU A 306 -14.60 4.03 16.08
CA LEU A 306 -15.34 4.01 17.33
C LEU A 306 -14.64 3.07 18.31
N ILE A 307 -14.32 3.57 19.50
CA ILE A 307 -13.96 2.76 20.66
C ILE A 307 -15.17 2.71 21.62
N ARG A 308 -15.63 1.51 21.96
CA ARG A 308 -16.71 1.30 22.91
C ARG A 308 -16.19 1.28 24.34
N ARG A 309 -17.10 1.39 25.31
CA ARG A 309 -16.77 1.34 26.74
C ARG A 309 -16.17 0.00 27.17
N ASP A 310 -16.48 -1.08 26.47
CA ASP A 310 -15.90 -2.40 26.72
C ASP A 310 -14.49 -2.55 26.12
N GLY A 311 -13.94 -1.51 25.47
CA GLY A 311 -12.64 -1.49 24.83
C GLY A 311 -12.64 -2.09 23.42
N SER A 312 -13.78 -2.50 22.88
CA SER A 312 -13.87 -3.00 21.51
C SER A 312 -13.87 -1.85 20.48
N PHE A 313 -13.39 -2.15 19.27
CA PHE A 313 -13.23 -1.16 18.17
C PHE A 313 -14.11 -1.53 16.98
N VAL A 314 -14.63 -0.53 16.28
CA VAL A 314 -15.40 -0.66 15.04
C VAL A 314 -14.58 -0.15 13.86
N PHE A 315 -14.32 -1.04 12.92
CA PHE A 315 -13.54 -0.76 11.69
C PHE A 315 -14.37 -0.82 10.41
N TYR A 316 -15.55 -1.43 10.47
CA TYR A 316 -16.39 -1.64 9.29
C TYR A 316 -17.84 -1.27 9.59
N PRO A 317 -18.60 -0.74 8.60
CA PRO A 317 -20.02 -0.41 8.80
C PRO A 317 -20.87 -1.55 9.34
N LYS A 318 -20.55 -2.80 8.94
CA LYS A 318 -21.26 -4.02 9.40
C LYS A 318 -21.05 -4.36 10.88
N GLU A 319 -20.05 -3.77 11.53
CA GLU A 319 -19.74 -3.97 12.95
C GLU A 319 -20.53 -3.01 13.85
N LEU A 320 -21.18 -1.98 13.28
CA LEU A 320 -22.02 -1.04 14.00
C LEU A 320 -23.29 -1.71 14.53
N LEU A 321 -23.57 -1.51 15.82
CA LEU A 321 -24.85 -1.83 16.42
C LEU A 321 -25.96 -0.89 15.89
N ALA A 322 -27.23 -1.24 16.12
CA ALA A 322 -28.35 -0.45 15.59
C ALA A 322 -28.33 1.00 16.09
N GLU A 323 -28.06 1.20 17.38
CA GLU A 323 -27.96 2.51 18.04
C GLU A 323 -26.72 3.31 17.61
N GLU A 324 -25.69 2.66 17.09
CA GLU A 324 -24.45 3.28 16.62
C GLU A 324 -24.52 3.73 15.16
N ARG A 325 -25.55 3.29 14.38
CA ARG A 325 -25.70 3.63 12.96
C ARG A 325 -25.68 5.13 12.67
N ARG A 326 -26.11 5.95 13.63
CA ARG A 326 -26.02 7.42 13.54
C ARG A 326 -24.59 7.95 13.42
N LEU A 327 -23.59 7.16 13.81
CA LEU A 327 -22.17 7.49 13.73
C LEU A 327 -21.55 7.10 12.38
N GLU A 328 -22.24 6.33 11.56
CA GLU A 328 -21.71 5.84 10.28
C GLU A 328 -21.14 6.96 9.40
N PRO A 329 -21.81 8.13 9.20
CA PRO A 329 -21.26 9.23 8.42
C PRO A 329 -20.04 9.93 9.06
N LEU A 330 -19.85 9.76 10.38
CA LEU A 330 -18.70 10.28 11.12
C LEU A 330 -17.48 9.36 10.98
N LEU A 331 -17.71 8.06 10.88
CA LEU A 331 -16.66 7.04 10.92
C LEU A 331 -16.15 6.67 9.53
N PHE A 332 -17.02 6.75 8.54
CA PHE A 332 -16.74 6.26 7.19
C PHE A 332 -16.97 7.35 6.15
N GLU A 333 -16.12 7.40 5.17
CA GLU A 333 -16.23 8.25 3.99
C GLU A 333 -16.08 7.43 2.70
N ALA A 334 -16.19 8.08 1.55
CA ALA A 334 -15.85 7.47 0.28
C ALA A 334 -14.37 7.07 0.22
N GLY A 335 -14.09 5.96 -0.42
CA GLY A 335 -12.73 5.43 -0.60
C GLY A 335 -12.75 4.11 -1.35
N ASP A 336 -11.75 3.28 -1.13
CA ASP A 336 -11.59 1.97 -1.78
C ASP A 336 -11.74 0.77 -0.80
N GLY A 337 -12.19 1.04 0.44
CA GLY A 337 -12.33 0.04 1.50
C GLY A 337 -11.10 -0.10 2.40
N THR A 338 -9.97 0.50 2.03
CA THR A 338 -8.73 0.56 2.82
C THR A 338 -8.23 1.99 2.96
N VAL A 339 -8.16 2.72 1.86
CA VAL A 339 -7.70 4.11 1.82
C VAL A 339 -8.88 5.05 1.67
N PRO A 340 -9.16 5.91 2.64
CA PRO A 340 -10.18 6.94 2.52
C PRO A 340 -9.77 7.98 1.45
N LEU A 341 -10.76 8.51 0.74
CA LEU A 341 -10.51 9.46 -0.34
C LEU A 341 -9.77 10.70 0.13
N SER A 342 -10.08 11.17 1.35
CA SER A 342 -9.38 12.29 1.99
C SER A 342 -7.87 12.03 2.11
N SER A 343 -7.46 10.79 2.39
CA SER A 343 -6.04 10.41 2.42
C SER A 343 -5.46 10.30 1.01
N ALA A 344 -6.14 9.58 0.11
CA ALA A 344 -5.62 9.34 -1.23
C ALA A 344 -5.47 10.63 -2.05
N ALA A 345 -6.43 11.54 -1.97
CA ALA A 345 -6.49 12.79 -2.74
C ALA A 345 -5.91 14.00 -2.02
N SER A 346 -5.23 13.83 -0.89
CA SER A 346 -4.71 14.95 -0.07
C SER A 346 -3.69 15.84 -0.80
N GLY A 347 -3.08 15.36 -1.87
CA GLY A 347 -2.11 16.09 -2.69
C GLY A 347 -2.71 16.93 -3.83
N GLY A 348 -4.04 16.93 -4.02
CA GLY A 348 -4.73 17.65 -5.10
C GLY A 348 -5.74 16.81 -5.86
N GLU A 349 -5.92 17.10 -7.15
CA GLU A 349 -6.88 16.37 -7.99
C GLU A 349 -6.50 14.89 -8.15
N ALA A 350 -7.51 14.02 -8.06
CA ALA A 350 -7.38 12.59 -8.30
C ALA A 350 -8.32 12.13 -9.41
N MET A 351 -7.88 11.18 -10.20
CA MET A 351 -8.74 10.42 -11.10
C MET A 351 -9.47 9.36 -10.28
N LEU A 352 -10.81 9.43 -10.26
CA LEU A 352 -11.65 8.58 -9.42
C LEU A 352 -12.18 7.38 -10.21
N PHE A 353 -12.12 6.21 -9.56
CA PHE A 353 -12.61 4.95 -10.09
C PHE A 353 -13.39 4.19 -9.03
N CYS A 354 -14.55 3.64 -9.44
CA CYS A 354 -15.35 2.83 -8.53
C CYS A 354 -14.81 1.40 -8.46
N ASP A 355 -13.79 1.19 -7.62
CA ASP A 355 -13.24 -0.15 -7.34
C ASP A 355 -12.68 -0.21 -5.90
N GLY A 356 -12.54 -1.44 -5.39
CA GLY A 356 -11.93 -1.71 -4.10
C GLY A 356 -10.40 -1.74 -4.17
N HIS A 357 -9.74 -1.56 -3.04
CA HIS A 357 -8.29 -1.42 -2.90
C HIS A 357 -7.45 -2.49 -3.62
N GLN A 358 -7.92 -3.74 -3.57
CA GLN A 358 -7.24 -4.85 -4.23
C GLN A 358 -7.55 -4.94 -5.73
N GLY A 359 -8.72 -4.45 -6.15
CA GLY A 359 -9.21 -4.52 -7.53
C GLY A 359 -8.67 -3.42 -8.42
N ILE A 360 -8.49 -2.23 -7.88
CA ILE A 360 -8.18 -0.99 -8.63
C ILE A 360 -6.96 -1.14 -9.56
N ALA A 361 -5.94 -1.88 -9.15
CA ALA A 361 -4.75 -2.13 -9.96
C ALA A 361 -5.02 -3.02 -11.19
N SER A 362 -6.10 -3.79 -11.19
CA SER A 362 -6.51 -4.69 -12.28
C SER A 362 -7.69 -4.17 -13.09
N ASP A 363 -8.31 -3.07 -12.66
CA ASP A 363 -9.42 -2.45 -13.39
C ASP A 363 -8.96 -2.01 -14.79
N PRO A 364 -9.65 -2.44 -15.86
CA PRO A 364 -9.26 -2.09 -17.24
C PRO A 364 -9.26 -0.58 -17.51
N ASN A 365 -10.12 0.21 -16.84
CA ASN A 365 -10.14 1.66 -17.02
C ASN A 365 -8.93 2.31 -16.35
N VAL A 366 -8.54 1.82 -15.15
CA VAL A 366 -7.31 2.25 -14.46
C VAL A 366 -6.09 1.91 -15.30
N GLN A 367 -6.01 0.68 -15.83
CA GLN A 367 -4.92 0.28 -16.72
C GLN A 367 -4.86 1.12 -18.00
N HIS A 368 -6.02 1.46 -18.59
CA HIS A 368 -6.09 2.37 -19.73
C HIS A 368 -5.60 3.78 -19.38
N ALA A 369 -6.07 4.32 -18.26
CA ALA A 369 -5.64 5.64 -17.77
C ALA A 369 -4.12 5.65 -17.53
N LEU A 370 -3.59 4.63 -16.84
CA LEU A 370 -2.16 4.47 -16.58
C LEU A 370 -1.34 4.46 -17.87
N ILE A 371 -1.73 3.68 -18.87
CA ILE A 371 -1.04 3.61 -20.16
C ILE A 371 -1.05 4.98 -20.85
N ARG A 372 -2.19 5.67 -20.86
CA ARG A 372 -2.28 7.02 -21.46
C ARG A 372 -1.35 7.99 -20.75
N ILE A 373 -1.36 8.01 -19.42
CA ILE A 373 -0.50 8.87 -18.60
C ILE A 373 0.97 8.65 -18.98
N LEU A 374 1.43 7.40 -18.93
CA LEU A 374 2.83 7.05 -19.20
C LEU A 374 3.26 7.27 -20.68
N ARG A 375 2.29 7.32 -21.61
CA ARG A 375 2.55 7.51 -23.05
C ARG A 375 2.43 8.96 -23.51
N GLN A 376 1.74 9.82 -22.75
CA GLN A 376 1.53 11.23 -23.11
C GLN A 376 2.72 12.13 -22.78
N HIS A 377 3.73 11.64 -22.06
CA HIS A 377 4.95 12.39 -21.75
C HIS A 377 6.06 12.00 -22.74
N PRO A 378 6.22 12.75 -23.86
CA PRO A 378 7.27 12.48 -24.83
C PRO A 378 8.66 12.66 -24.18
N ARG A 379 9.68 11.98 -24.72
CA ARG A 379 11.07 12.24 -24.37
C ARG A 379 11.34 13.73 -24.61
N ARG A 380 11.71 14.45 -23.58
CA ARG A 380 12.26 15.82 -23.69
C ARG A 380 13.67 15.76 -24.19
#